data_fff29d7733264e11f81d178e98160cbe
#
_entry.id   fff29d7733264e11f81d178e98160cbe
#
_cell.length_a   1.000
_cell.length_b   1.000
_cell.length_c   1.000
_cell.angle_alpha   90.00
_cell.angle_beta   90.00
_cell.angle_gamma   90.00
#
_symmetry.space_group_name_H-M   'P 1'
#
loop_
_entity.id
_entity.type
_entity.pdbx_description
1 polymer ?
#
loop_
_entity_poly.entity_id
_entity_poly.type
_entity_poly.pdbx_seq_one_letter_code
_entity_poly.pdbx_strand_id
1 'polypeptide(L)'
;MELIPLSETKNLVLPPIQKLACIPNGFAVKCFNREQLYFFSLDGQYISKIDVSKDGSPGISSVSDFEYEPMTNSLIISDINRHRLCLYSFEKDSIIKEAKFKDYPIYDVSLQGDHIYAITNDRLRGFIKVLGWDGTVAETKVTDPVSFNMVVTGNSILRSNDTLFMNPGFTDTIYYAWNDKIHPYLILGHGENSMASLELETFMHDFLDRNFKPYNQDILVPWGSIFRHQDYWFIQIAWPFKTLVWDRSMKESCCIGSKPNKRCSFVFPTCSIHIFR
;
A
#
# COMPACT_ATOMS: atom_id res chain seq x y z
N MET A 1 21.38 -15.30 1.92
CA MET A 1 19.95 -15.02 2.20
C MET A 1 19.55 -15.95 3.33
N GLU A 2 19.19 -15.42 4.46
CA GLU A 2 18.74 -16.17 5.62
C GLU A 2 17.20 -16.24 5.59
N LEU A 3 16.66 -17.45 5.81
CA LEU A 3 15.21 -17.66 5.91
C LEU A 3 14.86 -17.76 7.37
N ILE A 4 13.99 -16.88 7.84
CA ILE A 4 13.46 -16.88 9.20
C ILE A 4 12.08 -17.53 9.17
N PRO A 5 11.93 -18.78 9.66
CA PRO A 5 10.63 -19.42 9.74
C PRO A 5 9.82 -18.77 10.87
N LEU A 6 8.59 -18.35 10.59
CA LEU A 6 7.67 -17.94 11.67
C LEU A 6 7.10 -19.18 12.33
N SER A 7 7.29 -19.30 13.66
CA SER A 7 6.84 -20.46 14.40
C SER A 7 5.32 -20.44 14.58
N GLU A 8 4.68 -21.51 14.12
CA GLU A 8 3.30 -21.79 14.44
C GLU A 8 3.21 -22.50 15.79
N THR A 9 2.19 -22.19 16.55
CA THR A 9 1.87 -22.92 17.78
C THR A 9 0.67 -23.82 17.55
N LYS A 10 0.37 -24.75 18.46
CA LYS A 10 -0.81 -25.63 18.35
C LYS A 10 -2.12 -24.86 18.11
N ASN A 11 -2.17 -23.58 18.52
CA ASN A 11 -3.35 -22.72 18.44
C ASN A 11 -3.19 -21.56 17.44
N LEU A 12 -2.06 -21.47 16.73
CA LEU A 12 -1.78 -20.40 15.78
C LEU A 12 -1.33 -21.02 14.46
N VAL A 13 -2.27 -21.09 13.51
CA VAL A 13 -1.98 -21.32 12.10
C VAL A 13 -2.09 -19.99 11.39
N LEU A 14 -1.00 -19.53 10.77
CA LEU A 14 -0.96 -18.28 10.05
C LEU A 14 -1.56 -18.45 8.65
N PRO A 15 -2.60 -17.70 8.31
CA PRO A 15 -3.00 -17.53 6.92
C PRO A 15 -1.90 -16.86 6.10
N PRO A 16 -2.02 -16.78 4.77
CA PRO A 16 -1.04 -16.05 3.96
C PRO A 16 -0.79 -14.65 4.48
N ILE A 17 0.48 -14.26 4.55
CA ILE A 17 0.90 -12.95 5.03
C ILE A 17 0.50 -11.90 3.98
N GLN A 18 -0.18 -10.85 4.44
CA GLN A 18 -0.54 -9.69 3.62
C GLN A 18 0.49 -8.56 3.75
N LYS A 19 0.90 -8.27 4.99
CA LYS A 19 1.88 -7.21 5.27
C LYS A 19 2.78 -7.61 6.43
N LEU A 20 4.04 -7.25 6.32
CA LEU A 20 5.05 -7.43 7.35
C LEU A 20 5.80 -6.11 7.53
N ALA A 21 6.00 -5.71 8.78
CA ALA A 21 6.89 -4.61 9.14
C ALA A 21 7.95 -5.09 10.13
N CYS A 22 9.20 -4.68 9.91
CA CYS A 22 10.26 -4.84 10.90
C CYS A 22 10.04 -3.86 12.05
N ILE A 23 10.11 -4.34 13.26
CA ILE A 23 10.06 -3.56 14.50
C ILE A 23 11.34 -3.82 15.29
N PRO A 24 11.73 -3.03 16.29
CA PRO A 24 13.05 -3.14 16.94
C PRO A 24 13.40 -4.52 17.45
N ASN A 25 12.42 -5.28 17.94
CA ASN A 25 12.64 -6.59 18.55
C ASN A 25 12.01 -7.74 17.75
N GLY A 26 11.68 -7.53 16.46
CA GLY A 26 11.08 -8.58 15.67
C GLY A 26 10.26 -8.08 14.49
N PHE A 27 9.10 -8.69 14.30
CA PHE A 27 8.22 -8.45 13.18
C PHE A 27 6.77 -8.25 13.64
N ALA A 28 6.10 -7.28 13.04
CA ALA A 28 4.65 -7.14 13.06
C ALA A 28 4.08 -7.72 11.77
N VAL A 29 3.10 -8.62 11.86
CA VAL A 29 2.58 -9.38 10.73
C VAL A 29 1.07 -9.31 10.68
N LYS A 30 0.54 -8.89 9.52
CA LYS A 30 -0.89 -8.94 9.19
C LYS A 30 -1.12 -10.04 8.16
N CYS A 31 -2.10 -10.89 8.40
CA CYS A 31 -2.48 -11.97 7.49
C CYS A 31 -3.78 -11.66 6.74
N PHE A 32 -3.95 -12.28 5.56
CA PHE A 32 -5.20 -12.23 4.81
C PHE A 32 -6.37 -12.76 5.63
N ASN A 33 -7.53 -12.13 5.50
CA ASN A 33 -8.79 -12.53 6.16
C ASN A 33 -8.68 -12.62 7.69
N ARG A 34 -7.67 -11.97 8.28
CA ARG A 34 -7.55 -11.80 9.72
C ARG A 34 -7.50 -10.33 10.07
N GLU A 35 -8.30 -9.94 11.01
CA GLU A 35 -8.35 -8.58 11.53
C GLU A 35 -7.32 -8.36 12.65
N GLN A 36 -6.45 -9.32 12.86
CA GLN A 36 -5.47 -9.36 13.94
C GLN A 36 -4.08 -8.96 13.44
N LEU A 37 -3.30 -8.39 14.32
CA LEU A 37 -1.90 -8.12 14.13
C LEU A 37 -1.07 -8.98 15.08
N TYR A 38 -0.15 -9.76 14.51
CA TYR A 38 0.70 -10.70 15.24
C TYR A 38 2.11 -10.14 15.41
N PHE A 39 2.74 -10.45 16.54
CA PHE A 39 4.13 -10.07 16.81
C PHE A 39 5.00 -11.30 16.95
N PHE A 40 6.15 -11.24 16.29
CA PHE A 40 7.18 -12.28 16.30
C PHE A 40 8.52 -11.67 16.67
N SER A 41 9.38 -12.44 17.33
CA SER A 41 10.77 -12.07 17.60
C SER A 41 11.63 -12.14 16.34
N LEU A 42 12.87 -11.66 16.43
CA LEU A 42 13.82 -11.68 15.30
C LEU A 42 14.16 -13.09 14.80
N ASP A 43 14.04 -14.12 15.66
CA ASP A 43 14.20 -15.53 15.30
C ASP A 43 12.88 -16.20 14.87
N GLY A 44 11.81 -15.43 14.72
CA GLY A 44 10.52 -15.87 14.21
C GLY A 44 9.61 -16.54 15.25
N GLN A 45 9.91 -16.47 16.56
CA GLN A 45 9.04 -17.01 17.59
C GLN A 45 7.84 -16.09 17.83
N TYR A 46 6.65 -16.68 17.95
CA TYR A 46 5.45 -15.93 18.30
C TYR A 46 5.56 -15.31 19.70
N ILE A 47 5.30 -14.01 19.80
CA ILE A 47 5.32 -13.24 21.05
C ILE A 47 3.89 -12.99 21.54
N SER A 48 3.11 -12.30 20.74
CA SER A 48 1.77 -11.84 21.12
C SER A 48 0.95 -11.41 19.89
N LYS A 49 -0.28 -11.00 20.11
CA LYS A 49 -1.13 -10.38 19.10
C LYS A 49 -1.95 -9.24 19.68
N ILE A 50 -2.30 -8.28 18.85
CA ILE A 50 -3.39 -7.36 19.15
C ILE A 50 -4.68 -8.10 18.81
N ASP A 51 -5.46 -8.43 19.83
CA ASP A 51 -6.74 -9.13 19.64
C ASP A 51 -7.86 -8.12 19.42
N VAL A 52 -8.53 -8.27 18.32
CA VAL A 52 -9.56 -7.35 17.84
C VAL A 52 -10.93 -7.65 18.45
N SER A 53 -11.11 -8.85 18.98
CA SER A 53 -12.44 -9.39 19.27
C SER A 53 -12.92 -9.25 20.71
N LYS A 54 -12.11 -8.71 21.62
CA LYS A 54 -12.49 -8.64 23.04
C LYS A 54 -13.14 -7.31 23.38
N ASP A 55 -14.41 -7.36 23.75
CA ASP A 55 -15.11 -6.29 24.47
C ASP A 55 -14.26 -5.83 25.68
N GLY A 56 -13.84 -4.57 25.66
CA GLY A 56 -13.17 -3.94 26.79
C GLY A 56 -11.66 -3.72 26.69
N SER A 57 -10.96 -4.28 25.72
CA SER A 57 -9.60 -3.87 25.40
C SER A 57 -9.60 -2.48 24.72
N PRO A 58 -8.48 -1.74 24.65
CA PRO A 58 -8.38 -0.46 23.93
C PRO A 58 -8.65 -0.61 22.43
N GLY A 59 -9.56 -1.40 22.18
CA GLY A 59 -10.60 -1.52 21.21
C GLY A 59 -10.25 -1.31 19.76
N ILE A 60 -9.19 -1.90 19.20
CA ILE A 60 -9.10 -2.03 17.73
C ILE A 60 -10.12 -3.07 17.30
N SER A 61 -11.02 -2.73 16.37
CA SER A 61 -12.08 -3.65 15.90
C SER A 61 -11.73 -4.36 14.60
N SER A 62 -10.84 -3.75 13.80
CA SER A 62 -10.38 -4.36 12.55
C SER A 62 -9.09 -3.67 12.07
N VAL A 63 -8.04 -4.42 11.86
CA VAL A 63 -6.79 -3.91 11.28
C VAL A 63 -6.90 -4.00 9.76
N SER A 64 -7.19 -2.88 9.08
CA SER A 64 -7.11 -2.84 7.61
C SER A 64 -5.67 -2.71 7.13
N ASP A 65 -4.92 -1.84 7.79
CA ASP A 65 -3.50 -1.62 7.54
C ASP A 65 -2.76 -1.15 8.79
N PHE A 66 -1.44 -1.25 8.77
CA PHE A 66 -0.58 -0.74 9.83
C PHE A 66 0.80 -0.38 9.28
N GLU A 67 1.51 0.54 9.95
CA GLU A 67 2.92 0.79 9.69
C GLU A 67 3.67 1.09 10.98
N TYR A 68 4.94 0.70 11.03
CA TYR A 68 5.83 1.02 12.15
C TYR A 68 6.41 2.42 11.98
N GLU A 69 6.29 3.23 13.03
CA GLU A 69 6.87 4.57 13.11
C GLU A 69 8.11 4.54 14.02
N PRO A 70 9.31 4.61 13.44
CA PRO A 70 10.55 4.48 14.20
C PRO A 70 10.79 5.59 15.23
N MET A 71 10.38 6.83 14.89
CA MET A 71 10.65 7.99 15.75
C MET A 71 9.94 7.92 17.10
N THR A 72 8.76 7.31 17.13
CA THR A 72 7.94 7.18 18.33
C THR A 72 7.90 5.77 18.88
N ASN A 73 8.58 4.82 18.24
CA ASN A 73 8.52 3.39 18.55
C ASN A 73 7.07 2.91 18.69
N SER A 74 6.27 3.19 17.70
CA SER A 74 4.82 2.95 17.72
C SER A 74 4.35 2.34 16.41
N LEU A 75 3.13 1.80 16.42
CA LEU A 75 2.42 1.43 15.20
C LEU A 75 1.29 2.41 14.94
N ILE A 76 1.23 2.96 13.73
CA ILE A 76 0.00 3.54 13.24
C ILE A 76 -0.87 2.40 12.66
N ILE A 77 -2.13 2.35 13.08
CA ILE A 77 -3.07 1.28 12.72
C ILE A 77 -4.34 1.90 12.19
N SER A 78 -4.78 1.44 11.03
CA SER A 78 -6.10 1.78 10.48
C SER A 78 -7.15 0.78 10.97
N ASP A 79 -8.09 1.26 11.80
CA ASP A 79 -9.27 0.52 12.29
C ASP A 79 -10.48 0.90 11.42
N ILE A 80 -10.64 0.17 10.31
CA ILE A 80 -11.62 0.50 9.28
C ILE A 80 -13.06 0.42 9.79
N ASN A 81 -13.38 -0.54 10.66
CA ASN A 81 -14.74 -0.72 11.16
C ASN A 81 -15.18 0.41 12.09
N ARG A 82 -14.26 1.11 12.71
CA ARG A 82 -14.51 2.27 13.56
C ARG A 82 -14.19 3.60 12.89
N HIS A 83 -13.83 3.58 11.62
CA HIS A 83 -13.43 4.77 10.85
C HIS A 83 -12.43 5.64 11.60
N ARG A 84 -11.34 5.01 12.11
CA ARG A 84 -10.33 5.72 12.89
C ARG A 84 -8.92 5.21 12.60
N LEU A 85 -7.96 6.07 12.94
CA LEU A 85 -6.55 5.74 13.05
C LEU A 85 -6.15 5.71 14.51
N CYS A 86 -5.31 4.78 14.87
CA CYS A 86 -4.79 4.61 16.21
C CYS A 86 -3.26 4.61 16.18
N LEU A 87 -2.63 5.25 17.14
CA LEU A 87 -1.21 5.12 17.42
C LEU A 87 -1.04 4.21 18.64
N TYR A 88 -0.53 3.01 18.42
CA TYR A 88 -0.26 2.03 19.47
C TYR A 88 1.19 2.10 19.88
N SER A 89 1.45 2.31 21.15
CA SER A 89 2.80 2.35 21.74
C SER A 89 3.20 0.97 22.26
N PHE A 90 4.37 0.48 21.82
CA PHE A 90 4.96 -0.74 22.37
C PHE A 90 5.38 -0.58 23.83
N GLU A 91 5.84 0.61 24.21
CA GLU A 91 6.27 0.87 25.59
C GLU A 91 5.11 0.82 26.58
N LYS A 92 3.96 1.37 26.18
CA LYS A 92 2.76 1.48 27.04
C LYS A 92 1.78 0.32 26.86
N ASP A 93 2.03 -0.53 25.88
CA ASP A 93 1.10 -1.61 25.45
C ASP A 93 -0.35 -1.10 25.32
N SER A 94 -0.51 0.06 24.69
CA SER A 94 -1.81 0.74 24.59
C SER A 94 -1.88 1.73 23.45
N ILE A 95 -3.11 2.07 23.06
CA ILE A 95 -3.37 3.19 22.15
C ILE A 95 -3.11 4.49 22.90
N ILE A 96 -2.20 5.31 22.37
CA ILE A 96 -1.79 6.59 22.96
C ILE A 96 -2.38 7.81 22.22
N LYS A 97 -2.87 7.61 21.00
CA LYS A 97 -3.47 8.68 20.18
C LYS A 97 -4.48 8.07 19.21
N GLU A 98 -5.58 8.77 18.96
CA GLU A 98 -6.55 8.36 17.95
C GLU A 98 -7.12 9.56 17.20
N ALA A 99 -7.51 9.33 15.93
CA ALA A 99 -8.25 10.27 15.10
C ALA A 99 -9.38 9.54 14.37
N LYS A 100 -10.55 10.17 14.25
CA LYS A 100 -11.74 9.59 13.62
C LYS A 100 -12.03 10.28 12.30
N PHE A 101 -12.31 9.48 11.27
CA PHE A 101 -12.57 9.93 9.91
C PHE A 101 -13.87 9.27 9.43
N LYS A 102 -15.01 9.93 9.67
CA LYS A 102 -16.34 9.34 9.47
C LYS A 102 -16.73 9.18 8.00
N ASP A 103 -16.18 10.02 7.12
CA ASP A 103 -16.70 10.17 5.76
C ASP A 103 -16.09 9.17 4.76
N TYR A 104 -15.00 8.51 5.13
CA TYR A 104 -14.29 7.59 4.24
C TYR A 104 -13.46 6.55 5.00
N PRO A 105 -13.37 5.31 4.46
CA PRO A 105 -12.48 4.30 4.99
C PRO A 105 -11.02 4.60 4.59
N ILE A 106 -10.09 4.24 5.47
CA ILE A 106 -8.65 4.31 5.22
C ILE A 106 -8.11 2.91 5.05
N TYR A 107 -7.52 2.64 3.90
CA TYR A 107 -7.06 1.31 3.50
C TYR A 107 -5.56 1.11 3.69
N ASP A 108 -4.78 2.15 3.49
CA ASP A 108 -3.33 2.13 3.67
C ASP A 108 -2.91 3.42 4.37
N VAL A 109 -1.93 3.35 5.24
CA VAL A 109 -1.57 4.46 6.12
C VAL A 109 -0.08 4.48 6.41
N SER A 110 0.48 5.68 6.49
CA SER A 110 1.83 5.91 6.99
C SER A 110 1.89 7.23 7.78
N LEU A 111 2.86 7.34 8.66
CA LEU A 111 3.08 8.53 9.48
C LEU A 111 4.44 9.13 9.11
N GLN A 112 4.50 10.46 8.91
CA GLN A 112 5.76 11.19 8.75
C GLN A 112 5.70 12.47 9.57
N GLY A 113 6.50 12.55 10.63
CA GLY A 113 6.34 13.60 11.63
C GLY A 113 4.97 13.55 12.29
N ASP A 114 4.26 14.67 12.32
CA ASP A 114 2.89 14.76 12.85
C ASP A 114 1.81 14.53 11.78
N HIS A 115 2.19 14.34 10.52
CA HIS A 115 1.26 14.17 9.40
C HIS A 115 1.01 12.70 9.09
N ILE A 116 -0.25 12.37 8.87
CA ILE A 116 -0.70 11.05 8.47
C ILE A 116 -0.97 11.07 6.97
N TYR A 117 -0.31 10.18 6.23
CA TYR A 117 -0.56 9.96 4.82
C TYR A 117 -1.44 8.73 4.66
N ALA A 118 -2.56 8.89 3.97
CA ALA A 118 -3.57 7.85 3.88
C ALA A 118 -4.03 7.60 2.44
N ILE A 119 -4.23 6.34 2.10
CA ILE A 119 -4.97 5.94 0.90
C ILE A 119 -6.40 5.62 1.30
N THR A 120 -7.34 6.28 0.65
CA THR A 120 -8.77 6.21 0.98
C THR A 120 -9.57 5.77 -0.24
N ASN A 121 -10.85 5.48 -0.06
CA ASN A 121 -11.81 5.29 -1.16
C ASN A 121 -12.81 6.46 -1.21
N ASP A 122 -12.31 7.67 -1.03
CA ASP A 122 -13.14 8.87 -1.16
C ASP A 122 -13.18 9.32 -2.62
N ARG A 123 -14.15 8.82 -3.35
CA ARG A 123 -14.32 9.08 -4.78
C ARG A 123 -14.56 10.54 -5.13
N LEU A 124 -15.18 11.27 -4.23
CA LEU A 124 -15.57 12.66 -4.48
C LEU A 124 -14.45 13.63 -4.12
N ARG A 125 -13.58 13.24 -3.18
CA ARG A 125 -12.60 14.15 -2.58
C ARG A 125 -11.14 13.69 -2.74
N GLY A 126 -10.91 12.57 -3.45
CA GLY A 126 -9.57 12.07 -3.79
C GLY A 126 -9.05 10.96 -2.87
N PHE A 127 -8.16 10.17 -3.44
CA PHE A 127 -7.71 8.90 -2.86
C PHE A 127 -6.52 9.06 -1.90
N ILE A 128 -5.66 10.06 -2.11
CA ILE A 128 -4.53 10.31 -1.22
C ILE A 128 -4.84 11.53 -0.36
N LYS A 129 -4.68 11.40 0.94
CA LYS A 129 -4.93 12.48 1.89
C LYS A 129 -3.76 12.67 2.84
N VAL A 130 -3.49 13.92 3.18
CA VAL A 130 -2.66 14.30 4.32
C VAL A 130 -3.59 14.71 5.46
N LEU A 131 -3.49 14.01 6.57
CA LEU A 131 -4.44 14.10 7.67
C LEU A 131 -3.72 14.53 8.96
N GLY A 132 -4.38 15.35 9.76
CA GLY A 132 -3.98 15.65 11.12
C GLY A 132 -4.61 14.68 12.14
N TRP A 133 -3.97 14.54 13.29
CA TRP A 133 -4.54 13.77 14.41
C TRP A 133 -5.80 14.38 15.03
N ASP A 134 -6.10 15.63 14.75
CA ASP A 134 -7.34 16.32 15.12
C ASP A 134 -8.51 16.02 14.18
N GLY A 135 -8.28 15.18 13.15
CA GLY A 135 -9.26 14.83 12.13
C GLY A 135 -9.32 15.81 10.96
N THR A 136 -8.45 16.81 10.93
CA THR A 136 -8.37 17.75 9.79
C THR A 136 -7.78 17.09 8.55
N VAL A 137 -8.16 17.57 7.37
CA VAL A 137 -7.57 17.21 6.09
C VAL A 137 -6.73 18.38 5.60
N ALA A 138 -5.40 18.24 5.67
CA ALA A 138 -4.48 19.29 5.28
C ALA A 138 -4.31 19.38 3.75
N GLU A 139 -4.29 18.23 3.08
CA GLU A 139 -4.21 18.14 1.63
C GLU A 139 -4.98 16.92 1.11
N THR A 140 -5.47 17.05 -0.10
CA THR A 140 -6.08 15.96 -0.85
C THR A 140 -5.54 15.96 -2.27
N LYS A 141 -5.11 14.80 -2.74
CA LYS A 141 -4.78 14.60 -4.15
C LYS A 141 -5.86 13.74 -4.79
N VAL A 142 -6.52 14.35 -5.77
CA VAL A 142 -7.49 13.65 -6.60
C VAL A 142 -6.69 12.94 -7.69
N THR A 143 -6.79 11.64 -7.72
CA THR A 143 -6.51 10.88 -8.93
C THR A 143 -7.81 10.85 -9.70
N ASP A 144 -7.76 10.84 -11.03
CA ASP A 144 -8.95 10.90 -11.87
C ASP A 144 -10.07 10.00 -11.33
N PRO A 145 -11.31 10.51 -11.30
CA PRO A 145 -12.41 9.83 -10.64
C PRO A 145 -12.71 8.51 -11.33
N VAL A 146 -12.14 7.46 -10.78
CA VAL A 146 -12.54 6.11 -11.13
C VAL A 146 -13.84 5.84 -10.39
N SER A 147 -14.91 5.59 -11.10
CA SER A 147 -16.25 5.36 -10.52
C SER A 147 -16.38 4.03 -9.76
N PHE A 148 -15.27 3.36 -9.44
CA PHE A 148 -15.23 2.03 -8.87
C PHE A 148 -15.08 1.97 -7.35
N ASN A 149 -15.86 1.06 -6.73
CA ASN A 149 -15.69 0.62 -5.36
C ASN A 149 -14.55 -0.43 -5.23
N MET A 150 -13.46 -0.28 -5.95
CA MET A 150 -12.36 -1.21 -5.77
C MET A 150 -11.42 -0.70 -4.68
N VAL A 151 -11.28 -1.52 -3.68
CA VAL A 151 -10.27 -1.37 -2.65
C VAL A 151 -9.01 -2.03 -3.19
N VAL A 152 -8.02 -1.24 -3.46
CA VAL A 152 -6.68 -1.77 -3.67
C VAL A 152 -6.12 -2.10 -2.29
N THR A 153 -6.12 -3.38 -1.95
CA THR A 153 -5.49 -3.87 -0.72
C THR A 153 -4.06 -4.27 -1.05
N GLY A 154 -3.10 -3.51 -0.60
CA GLY A 154 -1.70 -3.83 -0.83
C GLY A 154 -0.80 -2.80 -0.17
N ASN A 155 0.50 -2.91 -0.33
CA ASN A 155 1.47 -1.93 0.11
C ASN A 155 1.45 -0.72 -0.85
N SER A 156 0.40 0.08 -0.78
CA SER A 156 0.22 1.26 -1.64
C SER A 156 1.05 2.45 -1.17
N ILE A 157 1.46 2.44 0.09
CA ILE A 157 2.42 3.39 0.66
C ILE A 157 3.71 2.66 0.95
N LEU A 158 4.81 3.19 0.45
CA LEU A 158 6.16 2.69 0.66
C LEU A 158 7.01 3.75 1.34
N ARG A 159 7.53 3.46 2.51
CA ARG A 159 8.58 4.26 3.15
C ARG A 159 9.94 3.83 2.61
N SER A 160 10.69 4.79 2.10
CA SER A 160 12.08 4.59 1.69
C SER A 160 12.95 5.73 2.22
N ASN A 161 13.74 5.43 3.24
CA ASN A 161 14.39 6.43 4.10
C ASN A 161 13.33 7.41 4.66
N ASP A 162 13.53 8.70 4.52
CA ASP A 162 12.61 9.74 5.02
C ASP A 162 11.54 10.15 3.99
N THR A 163 11.41 9.42 2.88
CA THR A 163 10.44 9.73 1.83
C THR A 163 9.34 8.67 1.78
N LEU A 164 8.10 9.12 1.74
CA LEU A 164 6.94 8.25 1.48
C LEU A 164 6.58 8.32 -0.01
N PHE A 165 6.43 7.15 -0.62
CA PHE A 165 5.93 7.01 -1.98
C PHE A 165 4.55 6.36 -1.93
N MET A 166 3.65 6.82 -2.80
CA MET A 166 2.25 6.44 -2.76
C MET A 166 1.75 6.08 -4.16
N ASN A 167 1.14 4.91 -4.28
CA ASN A 167 0.44 4.49 -5.48
C ASN A 167 -0.97 4.03 -5.10
N PRO A 168 -2.00 4.85 -5.26
CA PRO A 168 -3.36 4.49 -4.86
C PRO A 168 -3.97 3.38 -5.72
N GLY A 169 -3.25 2.90 -6.75
CA GLY A 169 -3.77 1.96 -7.73
C GLY A 169 -4.66 2.63 -8.77
N PHE A 170 -4.82 1.99 -9.91
CA PHE A 170 -5.63 2.49 -11.03
C PHE A 170 -5.32 3.96 -11.41
N THR A 171 -4.08 4.35 -11.24
CA THR A 171 -3.50 5.61 -11.69
C THR A 171 -2.14 5.33 -12.31
N ASP A 172 -1.79 6.03 -13.35
CA ASP A 172 -0.46 5.95 -13.97
C ASP A 172 0.63 6.71 -13.19
N THR A 173 0.24 7.40 -12.11
CA THR A 173 1.14 8.26 -11.36
C THR A 173 1.46 7.69 -9.99
N ILE A 174 2.75 7.55 -9.70
CA ILE A 174 3.27 7.35 -8.34
C ILE A 174 3.59 8.73 -7.78
N TYR A 175 3.16 8.96 -6.55
CA TYR A 175 3.35 10.21 -5.83
C TYR A 175 4.42 10.06 -4.74
N TYR A 176 4.94 11.18 -4.25
CA TYR A 176 5.77 11.22 -3.04
C TYR A 176 5.37 12.38 -2.12
N ALA A 177 5.63 12.21 -0.83
CA ALA A 177 5.43 13.23 0.18
C ALA A 177 6.69 14.09 0.33
N TRP A 178 6.51 15.41 0.30
CA TRP A 178 7.54 16.40 0.54
C TRP A 178 6.95 17.70 1.10
N ASN A 179 7.50 18.20 2.21
CA ASN A 179 7.02 19.43 2.87
C ASN A 179 5.49 19.41 3.10
N ASP A 180 4.98 18.32 3.65
CA ASP A 180 3.57 18.10 3.95
C ASP A 180 2.63 18.18 2.75
N LYS A 181 3.20 18.04 1.56
CA LYS A 181 2.47 18.02 0.28
C LYS A 181 2.72 16.76 -0.52
N ILE A 182 1.78 16.49 -1.41
CA ILE A 182 1.80 15.33 -2.30
C ILE A 182 2.21 15.79 -3.70
N HIS A 183 3.32 15.27 -4.20
CA HIS A 183 3.89 15.59 -5.50
C HIS A 183 3.92 14.37 -6.42
N PRO A 184 3.75 14.52 -7.74
CA PRO A 184 4.00 13.44 -8.67
C PRO A 184 5.50 13.09 -8.68
N TYR A 185 5.79 11.79 -8.71
CA TYR A 185 7.17 11.27 -8.77
C TYR A 185 7.47 10.59 -10.08
N LEU A 186 6.60 9.70 -10.51
CA LEU A 186 6.80 8.84 -11.66
C LEU A 186 5.48 8.64 -12.40
N ILE A 187 5.49 8.81 -13.71
CA ILE A 187 4.35 8.50 -14.57
C ILE A 187 4.67 7.27 -15.41
N LEU A 188 3.80 6.26 -15.36
CA LEU A 188 3.99 4.95 -15.96
C LEU A 188 3.46 4.83 -17.39
N GLY A 189 2.91 5.88 -17.94
CA GLY A 189 2.39 5.89 -19.30
C GLY A 189 2.32 7.29 -19.86
N HIS A 190 2.32 7.42 -21.18
CA HIS A 190 2.19 8.70 -21.85
C HIS A 190 1.42 8.57 -23.17
N GLY A 191 0.60 9.59 -23.48
CA GLY A 191 -0.19 9.61 -24.71
C GLY A 191 -1.18 8.45 -24.78
N GLU A 192 -1.19 7.75 -25.88
CA GLU A 192 -2.11 6.62 -26.14
C GLU A 192 -1.86 5.43 -25.21
N ASN A 193 -0.69 5.37 -24.56
CA ASN A 193 -0.34 4.34 -23.60
C ASN A 193 -0.58 4.77 -22.14
N SER A 194 -1.21 5.91 -21.92
CA SER A 194 -1.66 6.36 -20.61
C SER A 194 -2.96 5.67 -20.19
N MET A 195 -3.17 5.51 -18.91
CA MET A 195 -4.46 5.07 -18.36
C MET A 195 -5.61 6.01 -18.74
N ALA A 196 -5.34 7.30 -18.94
CA ALA A 196 -6.34 8.26 -19.41
C ALA A 196 -6.93 7.92 -20.78
N SER A 197 -6.27 7.07 -21.57
CA SER A 197 -6.79 6.56 -22.85
C SER A 197 -7.76 5.38 -22.70
N LEU A 198 -7.89 4.81 -21.50
CA LEU A 198 -8.85 3.74 -21.21
C LEU A 198 -10.20 4.32 -20.80
N GLU A 199 -11.26 3.76 -21.36
CA GLU A 199 -12.59 3.86 -20.74
C GLU A 199 -12.58 3.01 -19.44
N LEU A 200 -12.11 3.59 -18.36
CA LEU A 200 -11.74 2.86 -17.16
C LEU A 200 -12.94 2.12 -16.53
N GLU A 201 -14.16 2.65 -16.65
CA GLU A 201 -15.39 1.94 -16.20
C GLU A 201 -15.59 0.64 -16.96
N THR A 202 -15.53 0.70 -18.27
CA THR A 202 -15.68 -0.49 -19.13
C THR A 202 -14.55 -1.49 -18.88
N PHE A 203 -13.30 -1.01 -18.78
CA PHE A 203 -12.16 -1.84 -18.45
C PHE A 203 -12.35 -2.56 -17.13
N MET A 204 -12.78 -1.86 -16.09
CA MET A 204 -12.96 -2.45 -14.76
C MET A 204 -14.10 -3.46 -14.71
N HIS A 205 -15.19 -3.19 -15.41
CA HIS A 205 -16.30 -4.14 -15.53
C HIS A 205 -15.81 -5.44 -16.18
N ASP A 206 -15.14 -5.34 -17.33
CA ASP A 206 -14.57 -6.52 -18.01
C ASP A 206 -13.51 -7.23 -17.16
N PHE A 207 -12.72 -6.48 -16.37
CA PHE A 207 -11.72 -7.02 -15.46
C PHE A 207 -12.37 -7.83 -14.33
N LEU A 208 -13.43 -7.33 -13.71
CA LEU A 208 -14.14 -8.00 -12.63
C LEU A 208 -14.90 -9.24 -13.14
N ASP A 209 -15.50 -9.14 -14.32
CA ASP A 209 -16.23 -10.24 -14.95
C ASP A 209 -15.31 -11.27 -15.60
N ARG A 210 -13.99 -11.06 -15.53
CA ARG A 210 -12.97 -11.88 -16.21
C ARG A 210 -13.18 -11.98 -17.73
N ASN A 211 -13.86 -11.01 -18.30
CA ASN A 211 -14.14 -10.92 -19.72
C ASN A 211 -13.08 -10.05 -20.41
N PHE A 212 -11.85 -10.53 -20.41
CA PHE A 212 -10.70 -9.80 -20.94
C PHE A 212 -10.80 -9.64 -22.45
N LYS A 213 -11.21 -8.44 -22.87
CA LYS A 213 -11.08 -8.02 -24.28
C LYS A 213 -9.60 -7.78 -24.61
N PRO A 214 -9.23 -7.74 -25.88
CA PRO A 214 -7.88 -7.40 -26.31
C PRO A 214 -7.61 -5.89 -26.10
N TYR A 215 -7.49 -5.47 -24.83
CA TYR A 215 -7.01 -4.12 -24.51
C TYR A 215 -5.57 -3.94 -24.96
N ASN A 216 -5.21 -2.71 -25.27
CA ASN A 216 -3.82 -2.38 -25.59
C ASN A 216 -2.90 -2.82 -24.43
N GLN A 217 -1.99 -3.76 -24.72
CA GLN A 217 -1.07 -4.32 -23.72
C GLN A 217 0.09 -3.37 -23.36
N ASP A 218 0.24 -2.28 -24.09
CA ASP A 218 1.25 -1.25 -23.76
C ASP A 218 0.73 -0.29 -22.69
N ILE A 219 -0.57 -0.31 -22.39
CA ILE A 219 -1.14 0.43 -21.27
C ILE A 219 -0.87 -0.34 -19.99
N LEU A 220 -0.19 0.31 -19.04
CA LEU A 220 0.10 -0.25 -17.72
C LEU A 220 -0.93 0.26 -16.72
N VAL A 221 -1.70 -0.67 -16.13
CA VAL A 221 -2.67 -0.37 -15.07
C VAL A 221 -2.10 -0.83 -13.73
N PRO A 222 -1.55 0.06 -12.90
CA PRO A 222 -1.00 -0.31 -11.61
C PRO A 222 -2.07 -0.84 -10.65
N TRP A 223 -1.70 -1.88 -9.88
CA TRP A 223 -2.58 -2.44 -8.85
C TRP A 223 -2.55 -1.66 -7.53
N GLY A 224 -1.55 -0.80 -7.33
CA GLY A 224 -1.34 -0.04 -6.10
C GLY A 224 -0.15 -0.52 -5.28
N SER A 225 0.25 -1.78 -5.39
CA SER A 225 1.41 -2.27 -4.62
C SER A 225 2.72 -1.85 -5.24
N ILE A 226 3.57 -1.24 -4.42
CA ILE A 226 4.92 -0.82 -4.78
C ILE A 226 5.93 -1.34 -3.75
N PHE A 227 7.09 -1.76 -4.25
CA PHE A 227 8.21 -2.19 -3.42
C PHE A 227 9.50 -1.59 -3.97
N ARG A 228 10.48 -1.41 -3.10
CA ARG A 228 11.81 -0.96 -3.48
C ARG A 228 12.88 -1.82 -2.83
N HIS A 229 13.89 -2.19 -3.61
CA HIS A 229 15.11 -2.80 -3.10
C HIS A 229 16.29 -2.14 -3.78
N GLN A 230 17.12 -1.45 -3.03
CA GLN A 230 18.21 -0.62 -3.55
C GLN A 230 17.72 0.39 -4.60
N ASP A 231 18.19 0.30 -5.83
CA ASP A 231 17.79 1.14 -6.96
C ASP A 231 16.63 0.56 -7.79
N TYR A 232 16.18 -0.65 -7.45
CA TYR A 232 15.09 -1.31 -8.16
C TYR A 232 13.75 -1.02 -7.55
N TRP A 233 12.80 -0.65 -8.39
CA TRP A 233 11.39 -0.50 -8.05
C TRP A 233 10.60 -1.64 -8.65
N PHE A 234 9.72 -2.20 -7.86
CA PHE A 234 8.82 -3.27 -8.25
C PHE A 234 7.40 -2.74 -8.12
N ILE A 235 6.69 -2.65 -9.24
CA ILE A 235 5.33 -2.11 -9.31
C ILE A 235 4.44 -3.21 -9.82
N GLN A 236 3.44 -3.57 -9.04
CA GLN A 236 2.45 -4.55 -9.47
C GLN A 236 1.50 -3.93 -10.48
N ILE A 237 1.35 -4.61 -11.60
CA ILE A 237 0.50 -4.20 -12.72
C ILE A 237 -0.69 -5.15 -12.80
N ALA A 238 -1.90 -4.60 -12.63
CA ALA A 238 -3.15 -5.35 -12.76
C ALA A 238 -3.37 -5.79 -14.20
N TRP A 239 -3.03 -4.94 -15.16
CA TRP A 239 -3.06 -5.27 -16.57
C TRP A 239 -1.74 -4.82 -17.22
N PRO A 240 -1.10 -5.69 -17.99
CA PRO A 240 -1.41 -7.09 -18.32
C PRO A 240 -0.85 -8.14 -17.32
N PHE A 241 -1.15 -8.07 -16.04
CA PHE A 241 -0.75 -9.03 -14.98
C PHE A 241 0.76 -9.28 -14.91
N LYS A 242 1.51 -8.24 -14.69
CA LYS A 242 2.97 -8.27 -14.65
C LYS A 242 3.49 -7.54 -13.41
N THR A 243 4.76 -7.74 -13.12
CA THR A 243 5.50 -6.85 -12.24
C THR A 243 6.43 -6.02 -13.09
N LEU A 244 6.25 -4.71 -13.07
CA LEU A 244 7.19 -3.78 -13.66
C LEU A 244 8.38 -3.65 -12.71
N VAL A 245 9.58 -3.91 -13.22
CA VAL A 245 10.83 -3.65 -12.51
C VAL A 245 11.49 -2.47 -13.17
N TRP A 246 11.67 -1.40 -12.43
CA TRP A 246 12.35 -0.21 -12.92
C TRP A 246 13.69 -0.02 -12.19
N ASP A 247 14.76 0.03 -12.95
CA ASP A 247 16.11 0.35 -12.48
C ASP A 247 16.34 1.86 -12.55
N ARG A 248 16.37 2.50 -11.40
CA ARG A 248 16.57 3.96 -11.29
C ARG A 248 17.97 4.38 -11.78
N SER A 249 18.99 3.56 -11.57
CA SER A 249 20.38 3.89 -11.92
C SER A 249 20.57 3.93 -13.43
N MET A 250 19.95 3.00 -14.13
CA MET A 250 20.06 2.86 -15.59
C MET A 250 18.93 3.57 -16.35
N LYS A 251 17.88 4.00 -15.66
CA LYS A 251 16.61 4.51 -16.24
C LYS A 251 15.95 3.52 -17.19
N GLU A 252 16.15 2.25 -16.94
CA GLU A 252 15.59 1.15 -17.73
C GLU A 252 14.47 0.46 -16.97
N SER A 253 13.55 -0.14 -17.70
CA SER A 253 12.49 -0.94 -17.12
C SER A 253 12.32 -2.27 -17.83
N CYS A 254 11.94 -3.29 -17.08
CA CYS A 254 11.54 -4.57 -17.64
C CYS A 254 10.27 -5.07 -16.95
N CYS A 255 9.47 -5.88 -17.65
CA CYS A 255 8.31 -6.54 -17.07
C CYS A 255 8.61 -8.01 -16.82
N ILE A 256 8.27 -8.48 -15.61
CA ILE A 256 8.33 -9.88 -15.23
C ILE A 256 6.91 -10.44 -15.23
N GLY A 257 6.62 -11.39 -16.13
CA GLY A 257 5.30 -12.04 -16.18
C GLY A 257 5.12 -13.07 -15.06
N SER A 258 3.88 -13.32 -14.69
CA SER A 258 3.48 -14.29 -13.66
C SER A 258 3.69 -15.77 -14.05
N LYS A 259 4.12 -16.08 -15.26
CA LYS A 259 4.42 -17.46 -15.69
C LYS A 259 5.90 -17.75 -15.43
N PRO A 260 6.24 -18.77 -14.59
CA PRO A 260 7.60 -19.02 -14.13
C PRO A 260 8.59 -19.45 -15.22
N ASN A 261 8.19 -19.65 -16.47
CA ASN A 261 9.03 -20.25 -17.49
C ASN A 261 9.34 -19.41 -18.73
N LYS A 262 9.02 -18.13 -18.75
CA LYS A 262 9.51 -17.24 -19.80
C LYS A 262 10.05 -15.98 -19.18
N ARG A 263 11.38 -15.84 -19.16
CA ARG A 263 12.03 -14.53 -19.03
C ARG A 263 11.58 -13.72 -20.24
N CYS A 264 10.53 -12.95 -20.09
CA CYS A 264 10.18 -11.94 -21.06
C CYS A 264 11.09 -10.74 -20.78
N SER A 265 12.28 -10.74 -21.32
CA SER A 265 13.04 -9.51 -21.54
C SER A 265 12.32 -8.76 -22.67
N PHE A 266 11.23 -8.09 -22.36
CA PHE A 266 10.71 -7.05 -23.22
C PHE A 266 11.43 -5.76 -22.81
N VAL A 267 12.45 -5.42 -23.52
CA VAL A 267 12.89 -4.04 -23.64
C VAL A 267 11.73 -3.36 -24.36
N PHE A 268 10.91 -2.60 -23.66
CA PHE A 268 9.94 -1.72 -24.29
C PHE A 268 10.72 -0.58 -24.93
N PRO A 269 10.76 -0.44 -26.26
CA PRO A 269 11.52 0.61 -26.92
C PRO A 269 11.01 2.02 -26.59
N THR A 270 9.88 2.15 -25.91
CA THR A 270 9.21 3.45 -25.72
C THR A 270 8.32 3.57 -24.48
N CYS A 271 8.62 2.88 -23.38
CA CYS A 271 7.96 3.24 -22.12
C CYS A 271 8.57 4.59 -21.66
N SER A 272 7.91 5.69 -22.01
CA SER A 272 8.33 7.01 -21.58
C SER A 272 8.06 7.15 -20.09
N ILE A 273 9.09 6.97 -19.28
CA ILE A 273 9.04 7.20 -17.84
C ILE A 273 9.43 8.65 -17.61
N HIS A 274 8.48 9.47 -17.15
CA HIS A 274 8.73 10.86 -16.79
C HIS A 274 9.01 10.96 -15.29
N ILE A 275 10.18 11.45 -14.95
CA ILE A 275 10.57 11.72 -13.57
C ILE A 275 10.51 13.23 -13.36
N PHE A 276 9.72 13.65 -12.39
CA PHE A 276 9.73 15.03 -11.91
C PHE A 276 10.89 15.19 -10.91
N ARG A 277 11.73 16.21 -11.12
CA ARG A 277 12.83 16.58 -10.23
C ARG A 277 12.44 17.74 -9.32
#